data_2f0744a39ee699c041df7cff82f02ece
#
_entry.id   2f0744a39ee699c041df7cff82f02ece
#
_cell.length_a   1.000
_cell.length_b   1.000
_cell.length_c   1.000
_cell.angle_alpha   90.00
_cell.angle_beta   90.00
_cell.angle_gamma   90.00
#
_symmetry.space_group_name_H-M   'P 1'
#
loop_
_entity.id
_entity.type
_entity.pdbx_description
1 polymer ?
#
loop_
_entity_poly.entity_id
_entity_poly.type
_entity_poly.pdbx_seq_one_letter_code
_entity_poly.pdbx_strand_id
1 'polypeptide(L)'
;MELTVLGCSGSFGAAQANACSGYLVRSGTTAIWIDCGGGSFGNLQSHIDPEDLTAVVLTHEHPDHVADIYGLHVLMRYGICSQNFPVYAPEGLPTQLGALVHNDWGNTFDWRVISDDQKIVIGDLTLTFARTDHPPLTYAVQVEGDGRRMIYTSDTGPKWNVGAFAPEADLVLSEATYLHSAKLSETHLSAHEAGLAARAAKAQRLMITHLWPRVDANNAVAEATESFGAPVEFATPNLVTSV
;
A
#
# COMPACT_ATOMS: atom_id res chain seq x y z
N MET A 1 16.29 -4.57 -1.47
CA MET A 1 14.99 -4.12 -0.91
C MET A 1 14.03 -5.30 -0.87
N GLU A 2 13.26 -5.45 0.20
CA GLU A 2 12.34 -6.56 0.42
C GLU A 2 10.92 -6.02 0.66
N LEU A 3 9.94 -6.69 0.06
CA LEU A 3 8.50 -6.45 0.27
C LEU A 3 7.90 -7.64 1.02
N THR A 4 7.18 -7.37 2.11
CA THR A 4 6.31 -8.33 2.79
C THR A 4 4.86 -7.88 2.66
N VAL A 5 3.99 -8.75 2.14
CA VAL A 5 2.55 -8.50 2.05
C VAL A 5 1.90 -8.83 3.40
N LEU A 6 1.37 -7.84 4.09
CA LEU A 6 0.67 -8.01 5.37
C LEU A 6 -0.82 -8.25 5.15
N GLY A 7 -1.37 -7.70 4.07
CA GLY A 7 -2.74 -7.85 3.64
C GLY A 7 -2.93 -7.32 2.23
N CYS A 8 -3.91 -7.86 1.50
CA CYS A 8 -4.12 -7.59 0.08
C CYS A 8 -5.60 -7.62 -0.34
N SER A 9 -6.53 -7.66 0.63
CA SER A 9 -7.97 -7.64 0.35
C SER A 9 -8.44 -6.20 0.13
N GLY A 10 -9.13 -5.96 -0.97
CA GLY A 10 -9.79 -4.68 -1.25
C GLY A 10 -11.09 -4.53 -0.47
N SER A 11 -11.38 -3.32 -0.01
CA SER A 11 -12.60 -2.85 0.64
C SER A 11 -12.92 -3.44 2.01
N PHE A 12 -12.69 -4.71 2.27
CA PHE A 12 -12.91 -5.33 3.59
C PHE A 12 -12.11 -6.63 3.74
N GLY A 13 -11.80 -6.99 4.98
CA GLY A 13 -11.14 -8.25 5.28
C GLY A 13 -11.99 -9.47 4.91
N ALA A 14 -11.39 -10.44 4.25
CA ALA A 14 -12.08 -11.66 3.82
C ALA A 14 -11.82 -12.83 4.76
N ALA A 15 -12.64 -13.88 4.63
CA ALA A 15 -12.37 -15.16 5.27
C ALA A 15 -11.01 -15.71 4.83
N GLN A 16 -10.41 -16.62 5.61
CA GLN A 16 -9.11 -17.23 5.33
C GLN A 16 -7.90 -16.31 5.52
N ALA A 17 -7.94 -15.47 6.57
CA ALA A 17 -6.85 -14.61 7.02
C ALA A 17 -6.39 -13.54 6.00
N ASN A 18 -7.28 -13.14 5.09
CA ASN A 18 -6.97 -12.07 4.17
C ASN A 18 -7.27 -10.71 4.82
N ALA A 19 -6.21 -10.09 5.37
CA ALA A 19 -6.26 -8.73 5.88
C ALA A 19 -6.39 -7.73 4.72
N CYS A 20 -6.90 -6.54 5.03
CA CYS A 20 -6.93 -5.40 4.12
C CYS A 20 -5.51 -4.89 3.81
N SER A 21 -5.41 -3.94 2.89
CA SER A 21 -4.13 -3.44 2.36
C SER A 21 -3.12 -3.08 3.45
N GLY A 22 -1.95 -3.69 3.39
CA GLY A 22 -0.83 -3.41 4.27
C GLY A 22 0.45 -4.05 3.75
N TYR A 23 1.54 -3.28 3.68
CA TYR A 23 2.79 -3.70 3.07
C TYR A 23 3.98 -3.24 3.89
N LEU A 24 4.85 -4.16 4.28
CA LEU A 24 6.11 -3.85 4.94
C LEU A 24 7.23 -3.83 3.90
N VAL A 25 7.93 -2.71 3.78
CA VAL A 25 9.10 -2.57 2.91
C VAL A 25 10.34 -2.36 3.74
N ARG A 26 11.37 -3.17 3.49
CA ARG A 26 12.65 -3.13 4.22
C ARG A 26 13.85 -2.94 3.29
N SER A 27 14.81 -2.12 3.75
CA SER A 27 16.12 -1.97 3.13
C SER A 27 17.13 -1.57 4.21
N GLY A 28 18.26 -2.26 4.30
CA GLY A 28 19.23 -2.03 5.36
C GLY A 28 18.61 -2.18 6.75
N THR A 29 18.65 -1.10 7.54
CA THR A 29 18.03 -1.01 8.87
C THR A 29 16.67 -0.32 8.85
N THR A 30 16.19 0.08 7.69
CA THR A 30 14.94 0.82 7.53
C THR A 30 13.77 -0.13 7.27
N ALA A 31 12.69 0.04 8.02
CA ALA A 31 11.44 -0.69 7.86
C ALA A 31 10.27 0.30 7.84
N ILE A 32 9.53 0.35 6.73
CA ILE A 32 8.33 1.18 6.61
C ILE A 32 7.09 0.32 6.40
N TRP A 33 5.99 0.70 7.06
CA TRP A 33 4.70 0.07 6.86
C TRP A 33 3.81 0.99 6.02
N ILE A 34 3.46 0.55 4.80
CA ILE A 34 2.62 1.28 3.87
C ILE A 34 1.22 0.72 3.96
N ASP A 35 0.25 1.56 4.28
CA ASP A 35 -1.14 1.29 4.60
C ASP A 35 -1.33 0.32 5.78
N CYS A 36 -2.30 0.68 6.61
CA CYS A 36 -2.63 0.01 7.87
C CYS A 36 -4.06 -0.54 7.82
N GLY A 37 -4.38 -1.31 6.79
CA GLY A 37 -5.71 -1.90 6.63
C GLY A 37 -6.01 -2.94 7.70
N GLY A 38 -7.31 -3.15 7.95
CA GLY A 38 -7.78 -4.02 9.04
C GLY A 38 -7.21 -5.43 8.98
N GLY A 39 -6.57 -5.89 10.06
CA GLY A 39 -5.92 -7.18 10.21
C GLY A 39 -4.42 -7.19 9.82
N SER A 40 -3.92 -6.17 9.13
CA SER A 40 -2.52 -6.10 8.71
C SER A 40 -1.55 -5.89 9.86
N PHE A 41 -1.97 -5.26 10.96
CA PHE A 41 -1.16 -5.09 12.17
C PHE A 41 -0.84 -6.41 12.86
N GLY A 42 -1.81 -7.32 12.91
CA GLY A 42 -1.57 -8.66 13.46
C GLY A 42 -0.53 -9.44 12.64
N ASN A 43 -0.59 -9.33 11.32
CA ASN A 43 0.38 -9.96 10.43
C ASN A 43 1.76 -9.28 10.52
N LEU A 44 1.82 -7.95 10.65
CA LEU A 44 3.06 -7.20 10.83
C LEU A 44 3.91 -7.76 11.96
N GLN A 45 3.29 -8.01 13.13
CA GLN A 45 3.95 -8.51 14.33
C GLN A 45 4.55 -9.93 14.17
N SER A 46 4.18 -10.65 13.11
CA SER A 46 4.79 -11.94 12.76
C SER A 46 6.08 -11.78 11.96
N HIS A 47 6.38 -10.58 11.45
CA HIS A 47 7.55 -10.32 10.59
C HIS A 47 8.55 -9.35 11.18
N ILE A 48 8.11 -8.46 12.09
CA ILE A 48 8.97 -7.46 12.73
C ILE A 48 8.40 -7.12 14.11
N ASP A 49 9.26 -6.79 15.05
CA ASP A 49 8.83 -6.12 16.27
C ASP A 49 8.39 -4.69 15.88
N PRO A 50 7.19 -4.24 16.28
CA PRO A 50 6.75 -2.87 15.99
C PRO A 50 7.69 -1.77 16.51
N GLU A 51 8.54 -2.07 17.49
CA GLU A 51 9.59 -1.14 17.96
C GLU A 51 10.67 -0.88 16.90
N ASP A 52 10.88 -1.81 15.97
CA ASP A 52 11.85 -1.69 14.88
C ASP A 52 11.29 -0.97 13.65
N LEU A 53 10.01 -0.59 13.65
CA LEU A 53 9.44 0.24 12.57
C LEU A 53 10.10 1.63 12.55
N THR A 54 10.47 2.08 11.35
CA THR A 54 11.03 3.42 11.14
C THR A 54 9.94 4.46 10.90
N ALA A 55 8.88 4.10 10.18
CA ALA A 55 7.76 4.98 9.88
C ALA A 55 6.54 4.20 9.36
N VAL A 56 5.39 4.86 9.39
CA VAL A 56 4.17 4.48 8.66
C VAL A 56 3.91 5.47 7.54
N VAL A 57 3.39 4.97 6.41
CA VAL A 57 2.91 5.76 5.28
C VAL A 57 1.47 5.36 5.01
N LEU A 58 0.53 6.29 5.08
CA LEU A 58 -0.87 6.10 4.72
C LEU A 58 -1.13 6.77 3.37
N THR A 59 -1.73 6.05 2.44
CA THR A 59 -1.95 6.55 1.08
C THR A 59 -3.24 7.36 0.96
N HIS A 60 -4.29 7.01 1.70
CA HIS A 60 -5.58 7.69 1.74
C HIS A 60 -6.43 7.26 2.95
N GLU A 61 -7.64 7.78 3.07
CA GLU A 61 -8.49 7.70 4.27
C GLU A 61 -9.44 6.50 4.35
N HIS A 62 -9.54 5.66 3.31
CA HIS A 62 -10.46 4.54 3.35
C HIS A 62 -10.14 3.54 4.47
N PRO A 63 -11.17 2.97 5.14
CA PRO A 63 -10.96 2.11 6.31
C PRO A 63 -10.08 0.90 6.06
N ASP A 64 -10.14 0.33 4.87
CA ASP A 64 -9.33 -0.82 4.46
C ASP A 64 -7.85 -0.48 4.21
N HIS A 65 -7.48 0.80 4.38
CA HIS A 65 -6.09 1.28 4.33
C HIS A 65 -5.60 1.87 5.66
N VAL A 66 -6.50 2.15 6.62
CA VAL A 66 -6.12 2.90 7.83
C VAL A 66 -6.59 2.29 9.14
N ALA A 67 -7.47 1.28 9.14
CA ALA A 67 -8.14 0.82 10.36
C ALA A 67 -7.19 0.37 11.48
N ASP A 68 -6.06 -0.23 11.15
CA ASP A 68 -5.13 -0.75 12.14
C ASP A 68 -4.16 0.32 12.72
N ILE A 69 -4.21 1.57 12.22
CA ILE A 69 -3.43 2.67 12.82
C ILE A 69 -3.80 2.89 14.30
N TYR A 70 -5.05 2.59 14.67
CA TYR A 70 -5.50 2.69 16.06
C TYR A 70 -4.86 1.62 16.94
N GLY A 71 -4.67 0.41 16.45
CA GLY A 71 -3.94 -0.65 17.15
C GLY A 71 -2.50 -0.26 17.39
N LEU A 72 -1.82 0.28 16.37
CA LEU A 72 -0.48 0.81 16.49
C LEU A 72 -0.41 1.98 17.49
N HIS A 73 -1.38 2.91 17.44
CA HIS A 73 -1.46 4.02 18.40
C HIS A 73 -1.54 3.52 19.85
N VAL A 74 -2.39 2.54 20.12
CA VAL A 74 -2.53 1.95 21.45
C VAL A 74 -1.24 1.32 21.94
N LEU A 75 -0.58 0.53 21.06
CA LEU A 75 0.71 -0.09 21.39
C LEU A 75 1.78 0.97 21.66
N MET A 76 1.94 1.94 20.76
CA MET A 76 2.96 3.01 20.90
C MET A 76 2.73 3.87 22.14
N ARG A 77 1.46 4.22 22.44
CA ARG A 77 1.13 5.10 23.57
C ARG A 77 1.23 4.39 24.92
N TYR A 78 0.76 3.18 25.03
CA TYR A 78 0.56 2.50 26.33
C TYR A 78 1.45 1.27 26.52
N GLY A 79 1.92 0.65 25.45
CA GLY A 79 2.80 -0.52 25.50
C GLY A 79 4.28 -0.12 25.49
N ILE A 80 4.70 0.57 24.43
CA ILE A 80 6.11 0.94 24.20
C ILE A 80 6.42 2.32 24.79
N CYS A 81 5.42 3.17 25.01
CA CYS A 81 5.57 4.58 25.42
C CYS A 81 6.42 5.40 24.45
N SER A 82 6.32 5.11 23.15
CA SER A 82 6.99 5.84 22.08
C SER A 82 6.41 7.23 21.91
N GLN A 83 7.25 8.18 21.53
CA GLN A 83 6.85 9.56 21.26
C GLN A 83 7.35 10.00 19.89
N ASN A 84 6.53 10.82 19.22
CA ASN A 84 6.86 11.42 17.92
C ASN A 84 7.22 10.39 16.84
N PHE A 85 6.54 9.23 16.85
CA PHE A 85 6.73 8.23 15.82
C PHE A 85 6.24 8.75 14.46
N PRO A 86 7.07 8.70 13.38
CA PRO A 86 6.73 9.32 12.11
C PRO A 86 5.57 8.63 11.40
N VAL A 87 4.51 9.37 11.08
CA VAL A 87 3.39 8.92 10.25
C VAL A 87 3.18 9.90 9.10
N TYR A 88 3.43 9.44 7.89
CA TYR A 88 3.23 10.22 6.66
C TYR A 88 1.84 9.96 6.11
N ALA A 89 1.08 11.01 5.83
CA ALA A 89 -0.31 10.88 5.42
C ALA A 89 -0.79 12.06 4.57
N PRO A 90 -1.84 11.92 3.76
CA PRO A 90 -2.49 13.05 3.08
C PRO A 90 -2.96 14.13 4.07
N GLU A 91 -3.04 15.36 3.57
CA GLU A 91 -3.56 16.49 4.34
C GLU A 91 -4.97 16.19 4.88
N GLY A 92 -5.20 16.54 6.15
CA GLY A 92 -6.50 16.37 6.82
C GLY A 92 -6.72 14.99 7.44
N LEU A 93 -6.01 13.95 7.02
CA LEU A 93 -6.21 12.58 7.49
C LEU A 93 -6.09 12.42 9.03
N PRO A 94 -5.12 13.04 9.73
CA PRO A 94 -5.02 12.96 11.19
C PRO A 94 -6.26 13.47 11.91
N THR A 95 -6.90 14.52 11.37
CA THR A 95 -8.13 15.10 11.92
C THR A 95 -9.33 14.18 11.70
N GLN A 96 -9.43 13.60 10.50
CA GLN A 96 -10.53 12.67 10.16
C GLN A 96 -10.47 11.42 11.03
N LEU A 97 -9.29 10.82 11.18
CA LEU A 97 -9.09 9.64 12.04
C LEU A 97 -9.16 9.98 13.54
N GLY A 98 -8.95 11.23 13.92
CA GLY A 98 -8.89 11.67 15.30
C GLY A 98 -10.17 11.42 16.11
N ALA A 99 -11.33 11.33 15.45
CA ALA A 99 -12.63 11.18 16.12
C ALA A 99 -12.69 9.95 17.07
N LEU A 100 -12.07 8.85 16.70
CA LEU A 100 -12.05 7.61 17.53
C LEU A 100 -11.07 7.69 18.72
N VAL A 101 -10.17 8.64 18.73
CA VAL A 101 -9.24 8.91 19.83
C VAL A 101 -9.53 10.26 20.50
N HIS A 102 -10.79 10.72 20.43
CA HIS A 102 -11.25 12.00 20.97
C HIS A 102 -10.44 13.21 20.49
N ASN A 103 -9.93 13.16 19.26
CA ASN A 103 -8.99 14.12 18.67
C ASN A 103 -7.70 14.32 19.48
N ASP A 104 -7.33 13.33 20.29
CA ASP A 104 -6.12 13.33 21.11
C ASP A 104 -5.22 12.15 20.75
N TRP A 105 -4.39 12.33 19.71
CA TRP A 105 -3.28 11.43 19.40
C TRP A 105 -2.14 11.55 20.44
N GLY A 106 -2.19 12.55 21.32
CA GLY A 106 -1.10 12.91 22.21
C GLY A 106 0.14 13.30 21.41
N ASN A 107 1.29 12.97 21.96
CA ASN A 107 2.59 13.08 21.29
C ASN A 107 3.08 11.72 20.73
N THR A 108 2.17 10.76 20.53
CA THR A 108 2.53 9.42 20.05
C THR A 108 3.03 9.46 18.62
N PHE A 109 2.28 10.14 17.74
CA PHE A 109 2.61 10.26 16.32
C PHE A 109 3.09 11.67 15.95
N ASP A 110 4.13 11.73 15.12
CA ASP A 110 4.56 12.91 14.40
C ASP A 110 3.97 12.84 12.98
N TRP A 111 2.80 13.47 12.80
CA TRP A 111 2.09 13.49 11.55
C TRP A 111 2.77 14.42 10.54
N ARG A 112 3.14 13.85 9.39
CA ARG A 112 3.82 14.54 8.29
C ARG A 112 2.99 14.48 7.04
N VAL A 113 2.64 15.63 6.50
CA VAL A 113 1.81 15.71 5.27
C VAL A 113 2.64 15.28 4.06
N ILE A 114 2.04 14.41 3.24
CA ILE A 114 2.55 14.07 1.91
C ILE A 114 1.78 14.84 0.84
N SER A 115 2.45 15.13 -0.27
CA SER A 115 1.87 15.87 -1.39
C SER A 115 2.36 15.33 -2.73
N ASP A 116 1.68 15.74 -3.80
CA ASP A 116 2.01 15.36 -5.18
C ASP A 116 3.45 15.75 -5.53
N ASP A 117 4.16 14.87 -6.22
CA ASP A 117 5.56 14.99 -6.61
C ASP A 117 6.58 15.16 -5.46
N GLN A 118 6.10 15.05 -4.20
CA GLN A 118 7.00 15.16 -3.05
C GLN A 118 7.96 13.98 -2.98
N LYS A 119 9.22 14.26 -2.69
CA LYS A 119 10.27 13.28 -2.44
C LYS A 119 10.75 13.39 -1.00
N ILE A 120 10.78 12.27 -0.28
CA ILE A 120 11.25 12.19 1.11
C ILE A 120 12.27 11.06 1.26
N VAL A 121 13.14 11.19 2.26
CA VAL A 121 14.11 10.15 2.63
C VAL A 121 13.77 9.66 4.03
N ILE A 122 13.63 8.35 4.17
CA ILE A 122 13.41 7.66 5.44
C ILE A 122 14.50 6.58 5.56
N GLY A 123 15.52 6.84 6.34
CA GLY A 123 16.67 5.94 6.47
C GLY A 123 17.28 5.59 5.11
N ASP A 124 17.30 4.30 4.77
CA ASP A 124 17.87 3.76 3.53
C ASP A 124 16.91 3.83 2.32
N LEU A 125 15.69 4.31 2.54
CA LEU A 125 14.65 4.38 1.51
C LEU A 125 14.37 5.82 1.08
N THR A 126 14.10 5.98 -0.21
CA THR A 126 13.58 7.23 -0.78
C THR A 126 12.19 6.99 -1.32
N LEU A 127 11.23 7.81 -0.90
CA LEU A 127 9.84 7.73 -1.34
C LEU A 127 9.48 8.94 -2.19
N THR A 128 8.75 8.69 -3.27
CA THR A 128 8.13 9.75 -4.09
C THR A 128 6.64 9.45 -4.21
N PHE A 129 5.81 10.48 -4.19
CA PHE A 129 4.36 10.36 -4.20
C PHE A 129 3.78 10.92 -5.48
N ALA A 130 2.71 10.32 -5.98
CA ALA A 130 1.94 10.87 -7.09
C ALA A 130 0.44 10.71 -6.80
N ARG A 131 -0.32 11.80 -7.01
CA ARG A 131 -1.77 11.76 -6.86
C ARG A 131 -2.38 10.83 -7.89
N THR A 132 -3.26 9.92 -7.45
CA THR A 132 -3.95 8.95 -8.31
C THR A 132 -5.34 9.44 -8.74
N ASP A 133 -6.00 8.66 -9.62
CA ASP A 133 -7.39 8.90 -10.08
C ASP A 133 -8.36 8.17 -9.15
N HIS A 134 -8.32 8.51 -7.86
CA HIS A 134 -9.20 7.93 -6.85
C HIS A 134 -9.70 9.01 -5.89
N PRO A 135 -11.02 9.12 -5.60
CA PRO A 135 -11.55 9.89 -4.47
C PRO A 135 -11.61 8.99 -3.22
N PRO A 136 -11.19 9.45 -2.06
CA PRO A 136 -10.67 10.78 -1.69
C PRO A 136 -9.25 11.04 -2.19
N LEU A 137 -8.56 12.04 -1.62
CA LEU A 137 -7.17 12.35 -1.94
C LEU A 137 -6.28 11.14 -1.67
N THR A 138 -5.75 10.55 -2.74
CA THR A 138 -5.00 9.29 -2.72
C THR A 138 -3.67 9.45 -3.42
N TYR A 139 -2.63 8.82 -2.88
CA TYR A 139 -1.29 8.85 -3.47
C TYR A 139 -0.75 7.45 -3.73
N ALA A 140 -0.25 7.23 -4.94
CA ALA A 140 0.68 6.15 -5.23
C ALA A 140 2.04 6.45 -4.58
N VAL A 141 2.79 5.41 -4.26
CA VAL A 141 4.09 5.51 -3.61
C VAL A 141 5.14 4.78 -4.44
N GLN A 142 6.16 5.51 -4.92
CA GLN A 142 7.38 4.91 -5.41
C GLN A 142 8.35 4.77 -4.24
N VAL A 143 8.95 3.60 -4.08
CA VAL A 143 9.99 3.32 -3.08
C VAL A 143 11.28 2.93 -3.79
N GLU A 144 12.36 3.63 -3.50
CA GLU A 144 13.71 3.35 -4.01
C GLU A 144 14.63 2.96 -2.85
N GLY A 145 15.35 1.85 -3.00
CA GLY A 145 16.32 1.34 -2.04
C GLY A 145 17.15 0.20 -2.64
N ASP A 146 18.38 0.00 -2.22
CA ASP A 146 19.30 -1.06 -2.71
C ASP A 146 19.48 -1.09 -4.24
N GLY A 147 19.37 0.07 -4.90
CA GLY A 147 19.43 0.19 -6.36
C GLY A 147 18.21 -0.39 -7.07
N ARG A 148 17.12 -0.64 -6.36
CA ARG A 148 15.84 -1.15 -6.85
C ARG A 148 14.73 -0.13 -6.69
N ARG A 149 13.68 -0.26 -7.49
CA ARG A 149 12.53 0.62 -7.51
C ARG A 149 11.23 -0.15 -7.56
N MET A 150 10.39 0.05 -6.55
CA MET A 150 9.04 -0.48 -6.46
C MET A 150 8.02 0.65 -6.57
N ILE A 151 6.89 0.36 -7.18
CA ILE A 151 5.71 1.25 -7.16
C ILE A 151 4.58 0.49 -6.49
N TYR A 152 3.94 1.11 -5.51
CA TYR A 152 2.63 0.74 -5.02
C TYR A 152 1.63 1.76 -5.57
N THR A 153 0.66 1.29 -6.37
CA THR A 153 -0.31 2.19 -7.01
C THR A 153 -1.28 2.81 -6.02
N SER A 154 -1.44 2.21 -4.84
CA SER A 154 -2.62 2.45 -4.00
C SER A 154 -3.90 2.25 -4.84
N ASP A 155 -5.02 2.83 -4.43
CA ASP A 155 -6.26 2.79 -5.20
C ASP A 155 -6.20 3.82 -6.34
N THR A 156 -6.62 3.40 -7.53
CA THR A 156 -6.63 4.29 -8.69
C THR A 156 -7.58 3.82 -9.78
N GLY A 157 -8.20 4.77 -10.47
CA GLY A 157 -8.87 4.52 -11.74
C GLY A 157 -7.91 4.47 -12.93
N PRO A 158 -8.42 4.13 -14.13
CA PRO A 158 -7.60 3.91 -15.31
C PRO A 158 -7.03 5.18 -15.95
N LYS A 159 -7.42 6.37 -15.48
CA LYS A 159 -6.90 7.65 -16.01
C LYS A 159 -5.53 8.00 -15.45
N TRP A 160 -5.15 7.41 -14.31
CA TRP A 160 -3.80 7.60 -13.80
C TRP A 160 -2.79 6.73 -14.55
N ASN A 161 -1.61 7.28 -14.82
CA ASN A 161 -0.61 6.64 -15.67
C ASN A 161 0.65 6.30 -14.86
N VAL A 162 0.77 5.03 -14.49
CA VAL A 162 1.94 4.53 -13.76
C VAL A 162 3.25 4.74 -14.53
N GLY A 163 3.21 4.66 -15.87
CA GLY A 163 4.38 4.88 -16.74
C GLY A 163 4.84 6.34 -16.78
N ALA A 164 3.95 7.30 -16.56
CA ALA A 164 4.35 8.71 -16.43
C ALA A 164 4.99 8.98 -15.07
N PHE A 165 4.53 8.27 -14.03
CA PHE A 165 5.06 8.42 -12.68
C PHE A 165 6.43 7.75 -12.52
N ALA A 166 6.56 6.48 -12.90
CA ALA A 166 7.81 5.76 -12.74
C ALA A 166 7.97 4.65 -13.80
N PRO A 167 8.50 4.98 -14.98
CA PRO A 167 8.76 3.99 -16.04
C PRO A 167 9.85 3.00 -15.61
N GLU A 168 9.76 1.77 -16.12
CA GLU A 168 10.79 0.74 -15.98
C GLU A 168 11.08 0.34 -14.51
N ALA A 169 10.03 0.33 -13.65
CA ALA A 169 10.17 -0.13 -12.27
C ALA A 169 10.51 -1.63 -12.21
N ASP A 170 11.29 -2.03 -11.20
CA ASP A 170 11.62 -3.44 -10.96
C ASP A 170 10.36 -4.21 -10.56
N LEU A 171 9.48 -3.60 -9.75
CA LEU A 171 8.20 -4.18 -9.34
C LEU A 171 7.10 -3.11 -9.35
N VAL A 172 5.98 -3.41 -10.00
CA VAL A 172 4.71 -2.70 -9.80
C VAL A 172 3.79 -3.58 -8.95
N LEU A 173 3.46 -3.11 -7.75
CA LEU A 173 2.42 -3.65 -6.89
C LEU A 173 1.14 -2.84 -7.18
N SER A 174 0.25 -3.40 -7.99
CA SER A 174 -0.92 -2.70 -8.52
C SER A 174 -2.21 -3.21 -7.90
N GLU A 175 -3.10 -2.30 -7.51
CA GLU A 175 -4.49 -2.67 -7.32
C GLU A 175 -5.05 -3.34 -8.58
N ALA A 176 -5.99 -4.26 -8.39
CA ALA A 176 -6.72 -4.97 -9.43
C ALA A 176 -8.08 -5.42 -8.87
N THR A 177 -8.86 -4.45 -8.39
CA THR A 177 -10.06 -4.71 -7.60
C THR A 177 -11.06 -5.62 -8.29
N TYR A 178 -11.17 -5.57 -9.61
CA TYR A 178 -12.18 -6.29 -10.38
C TYR A 178 -11.60 -7.11 -11.53
N LEU A 179 -12.38 -8.10 -11.99
CA LEU A 179 -12.25 -8.60 -13.37
C LEU A 179 -12.82 -7.57 -14.34
N HIS A 180 -12.25 -7.44 -15.52
CA HIS A 180 -12.67 -6.42 -16.51
C HIS A 180 -14.14 -6.54 -16.89
N SER A 181 -14.62 -7.77 -17.11
CA SER A 181 -16.03 -8.04 -17.45
C SER A 181 -17.02 -7.78 -16.29
N ALA A 182 -16.53 -7.68 -15.05
CA ALA A 182 -17.33 -7.49 -13.84
C ALA A 182 -16.98 -6.21 -13.08
N LYS A 183 -16.37 -5.25 -13.75
CA LYS A 183 -15.96 -3.97 -13.18
C LYS A 183 -17.18 -3.15 -12.75
N LEU A 184 -17.20 -2.74 -11.48
CA LEU A 184 -18.32 -2.02 -10.88
C LEU A 184 -18.05 -0.52 -10.71
N SER A 185 -16.80 -0.08 -10.77
CA SER A 185 -16.41 1.32 -10.54
C SER A 185 -15.27 1.74 -11.44
N GLU A 186 -15.31 2.97 -11.92
CA GLU A 186 -14.22 3.59 -12.67
C GLU A 186 -13.12 4.19 -11.76
N THR A 187 -13.31 4.14 -10.44
CA THR A 187 -12.33 4.62 -9.46
C THR A 187 -11.31 3.54 -9.06
N HIS A 188 -11.44 2.36 -9.62
CA HIS A 188 -10.52 1.23 -9.43
C HIS A 188 -10.15 0.59 -10.76
N LEU A 189 -9.06 -0.16 -10.78
CA LEU A 189 -8.63 -0.95 -11.93
C LEU A 189 -9.30 -2.33 -11.93
N SER A 190 -9.47 -2.86 -13.13
CA SER A 190 -9.58 -4.31 -13.34
C SER A 190 -8.18 -4.93 -13.46
N ALA A 191 -8.09 -6.25 -13.29
CA ALA A 191 -6.85 -6.98 -13.50
C ALA A 191 -6.27 -6.78 -14.92
N HIS A 192 -7.14 -6.69 -15.92
CA HIS A 192 -6.75 -6.36 -17.29
C HIS A 192 -6.11 -4.96 -17.39
N GLU A 193 -6.73 -3.94 -16.79
CA GLU A 193 -6.21 -2.57 -16.81
C GLU A 193 -4.89 -2.46 -16.05
N ALA A 194 -4.75 -3.14 -14.92
CA ALA A 194 -3.49 -3.22 -14.17
C ALA A 194 -2.36 -3.81 -15.03
N GLY A 195 -2.63 -4.90 -15.77
CA GLY A 195 -1.69 -5.50 -16.71
C GLY A 195 -1.29 -4.55 -17.84
N LEU A 196 -2.26 -3.88 -18.48
CA LEU A 196 -1.98 -2.91 -19.54
C LEU A 196 -1.14 -1.74 -19.04
N ALA A 197 -1.46 -1.19 -17.85
CA ALA A 197 -0.74 -0.07 -17.26
C ALA A 197 0.72 -0.44 -16.94
N ALA A 198 0.95 -1.60 -16.32
CA ALA A 198 2.29 -2.08 -16.02
C ALA A 198 3.12 -2.37 -17.28
N ARG A 199 2.48 -2.95 -18.32
CA ARG A 199 3.13 -3.16 -19.63
C ARG A 199 3.52 -1.85 -20.30
N ALA A 200 2.62 -0.88 -20.32
CA ALA A 200 2.89 0.45 -20.89
C ALA A 200 4.02 1.17 -20.14
N ALA A 201 4.12 0.98 -18.82
CA ALA A 201 5.21 1.45 -17.98
C ALA A 201 6.53 0.68 -18.17
N LYS A 202 6.53 -0.42 -18.91
CA LYS A 202 7.67 -1.35 -19.08
C LYS A 202 8.17 -1.89 -17.72
N ALA A 203 7.27 -2.16 -16.79
CA ALA A 203 7.60 -2.77 -15.52
C ALA A 203 8.29 -4.13 -15.75
N GLN A 204 9.29 -4.45 -14.95
CA GLN A 204 9.98 -5.74 -15.06
C GLN A 204 9.11 -6.87 -14.47
N ARG A 205 8.41 -6.58 -13.35
CA ARG A 205 7.49 -7.50 -12.68
C ARG A 205 6.19 -6.76 -12.34
N LEU A 206 5.09 -7.50 -12.37
CA LEU A 206 3.78 -7.07 -11.90
C LEU A 206 3.30 -8.02 -10.81
N MET A 207 2.92 -7.46 -9.67
CA MET A 207 2.17 -8.16 -8.62
C MET A 207 0.84 -7.45 -8.45
N ILE A 208 -0.27 -8.18 -8.60
CA ILE A 208 -1.61 -7.63 -8.38
C ILE A 208 -2.04 -7.82 -6.93
N THR A 209 -2.77 -6.85 -6.40
CA THR A 209 -3.26 -6.79 -5.03
C THR A 209 -4.65 -6.15 -4.98
N HIS A 210 -5.20 -5.95 -3.80
CA HIS A 210 -6.46 -5.24 -3.55
C HIS A 210 -7.65 -5.84 -4.30
N LEU A 211 -7.69 -7.19 -4.46
CA LEU A 211 -8.82 -7.84 -5.09
C LEU A 211 -10.07 -7.69 -4.22
N TRP A 212 -11.20 -7.39 -4.87
CA TRP A 212 -12.50 -7.51 -4.22
C TRP A 212 -12.67 -8.94 -3.68
N PRO A 213 -13.08 -9.15 -2.41
CA PRO A 213 -13.05 -10.45 -1.74
C PRO A 213 -13.82 -11.59 -2.42
N ARG A 214 -14.65 -11.30 -3.40
CA ARG A 214 -15.41 -12.29 -4.18
C ARG A 214 -14.84 -12.55 -5.56
N VAL A 215 -13.73 -11.91 -5.91
CA VAL A 215 -13.03 -12.17 -7.16
C VAL A 215 -12.13 -13.38 -6.98
N ASP A 216 -12.20 -14.31 -7.92
CA ASP A 216 -11.27 -15.45 -7.98
C ASP A 216 -9.88 -14.96 -8.39
N ALA A 217 -8.89 -15.19 -7.51
CA ALA A 217 -7.53 -14.70 -7.72
C ALA A 217 -6.86 -15.33 -8.96
N ASN A 218 -7.17 -16.60 -9.29
CA ASN A 218 -6.60 -17.24 -10.47
C ASN A 218 -7.11 -16.58 -11.76
N ASN A 219 -8.39 -16.21 -11.79
CA ASN A 219 -8.98 -15.50 -12.92
C ASN A 219 -8.35 -14.10 -13.06
N ALA A 220 -8.15 -13.38 -11.96
CA ALA A 220 -7.50 -12.08 -11.98
C ALA A 220 -6.04 -12.16 -12.47
N VAL A 221 -5.28 -13.14 -11.98
CA VAL A 221 -3.90 -13.39 -12.44
C VAL A 221 -3.86 -13.75 -13.92
N ALA A 222 -4.78 -14.58 -14.39
CA ALA A 222 -4.85 -14.95 -15.82
C ALA A 222 -5.13 -13.74 -16.71
N GLU A 223 -6.10 -12.91 -16.31
CA GLU A 223 -6.48 -11.68 -17.03
C GLU A 223 -5.34 -10.65 -17.06
N ALA A 224 -4.67 -10.43 -15.90
CA ALA A 224 -3.51 -9.54 -15.81
C ALA A 224 -2.33 -10.08 -16.63
N THR A 225 -2.08 -11.39 -16.58
CA THR A 225 -1.00 -12.04 -17.35
C THR A 225 -1.18 -11.86 -18.85
N GLU A 226 -2.40 -12.04 -19.35
CA GLU A 226 -2.72 -11.84 -20.77
C GLU A 226 -2.42 -10.40 -21.21
N SER A 227 -2.84 -9.43 -20.43
CA SER A 227 -2.68 -8.01 -20.76
C SER A 227 -1.27 -7.48 -20.53
N PHE A 228 -0.58 -7.95 -19.48
CA PHE A 228 0.81 -7.59 -19.20
C PHE A 228 1.77 -8.23 -20.21
N GLY A 229 1.48 -9.45 -20.65
CA GLY A 229 2.29 -10.20 -21.63
C GLY A 229 3.48 -10.96 -21.01
N ALA A 230 3.50 -11.12 -19.70
CA ALA A 230 4.47 -11.90 -18.91
C ALA A 230 3.79 -12.45 -17.65
N PRO A 231 4.37 -13.42 -16.95
CA PRO A 231 3.80 -13.95 -15.69
C PRO A 231 3.53 -12.84 -14.66
N VAL A 232 2.35 -12.88 -14.04
CA VAL A 232 1.92 -11.96 -13.01
C VAL A 232 1.82 -12.68 -11.67
N GLU A 233 2.29 -12.04 -10.61
CA GLU A 233 2.19 -12.53 -9.25
C GLU A 233 0.89 -12.02 -8.59
N PHE A 234 0.37 -12.78 -7.63
CA PHE A 234 -0.69 -12.32 -6.75
C PHE A 234 -0.17 -12.14 -5.34
N ALA A 235 -0.41 -10.97 -4.77
CA ALA A 235 -0.09 -10.68 -3.39
C ALA A 235 -0.91 -11.56 -2.45
N THR A 236 -0.24 -12.37 -1.65
CA THR A 236 -0.89 -13.19 -0.61
C THR A 236 -0.35 -12.80 0.76
N PRO A 237 -1.17 -12.83 1.81
CA PRO A 237 -0.71 -12.49 3.16
C PRO A 237 0.51 -13.32 3.57
N ASN A 238 1.47 -12.66 4.18
CA ASN A 238 2.77 -13.20 4.61
C ASN A 238 3.73 -13.60 3.47
N LEU A 239 3.42 -13.28 2.21
CA LEU A 239 4.39 -13.41 1.13
C LEU A 239 5.55 -12.43 1.36
N VAL A 240 6.77 -12.95 1.34
CA VAL A 240 8.02 -12.18 1.38
C VAL A 240 8.72 -12.33 0.03
N THR A 241 9.05 -11.23 -0.61
CA THR A 241 9.72 -11.22 -1.92
C THR A 241 10.76 -10.11 -2.02
N SER A 242 11.83 -10.36 -2.76
CA SER A 242 12.77 -9.29 -3.13
C SER A 242 12.18 -8.44 -4.27
N VAL A 243 12.48 -7.17 -4.25
CA VAL A 243 12.18 -6.23 -5.33
C VAL A 243 13.29 -6.26 -6.38
#